data_c8085b4b1060f3ddb5b1a9052847f2de
#
_entry.id   c8085b4b1060f3ddb5b1a9052847f2de
#
_cell.length_a   1.000
_cell.length_b   1.000
_cell.length_c   1.000
_cell.angle_alpha   90.00
_cell.angle_beta   90.00
_cell.angle_gamma   90.00
#
_symmetry.space_group_name_H-M   'P 1'
#
loop_
_entity.id
_entity.type
_entity.pdbx_description
1 polymer ?
#
loop_
_entity_poly.entity_id
_entity_poly.type
_entity_poly.pdbx_seq_one_letter_code
_entity_poly.pdbx_strand_id
1 'polypeptide(L)'
;MAAAGAAGLVVGLGGFVFYNTNVLNEYASPSERAERQAEYERRFGRYAKVPQPRLAGTRLRVDIYPKRRAVDIRGSYQLVNGTGTPIDTIHVATAPGVRTGGVTFDRRATRVLVDDDHGHRIYALAQPLQPGGSLRLNFAVNVKPRGFRNSGVGQSLSANSSYFKNDFLPTIGYQPGRELIKPGDRRAHNLPARRLFPTLAEADAGADVTGEAAIDFTGAAVIAFEAVVGTDDDQIAVAPGTLRRTWTEGGRRYSHHVAETPIGNEWSFFSARYAVHQESWSPPAGAGRPVAIQVYHHPAHSANLGRILRGVRASLEHNSRQFGPYPYSYIRLVENPGSGMGAHADASTIDYTEGFSRYNPAGDPNGLDMPFAVMAHEMAHQWGVPYAMAEGAPLLSESFAWYAAMGVVEERYGRDQLQRLRRFFRQPAPIPPIRQSVPLLRAMDPYAAYRKGPAALFAMREYMGADRVDLAFRRLREKHRAGAPPATTLDLYRELQAVTPDSLRPLLHDMFAANTFWELKTERTTAKRTPAGWE
;
A
#
# COMPACT_ATOMS: atom_id res chain seq x y z
N MET A 1 -13.55 22.99 47.52
CA MET A 1 -12.66 21.85 47.31
C MET A 1 -12.76 21.26 45.91
N ALA A 2 -13.95 20.93 45.39
CA ALA A 2 -14.09 20.33 44.02
C ALA A 2 -13.51 21.23 42.89
N ALA A 3 -13.75 22.55 42.91
CA ALA A 3 -13.20 23.49 41.94
C ALA A 3 -11.67 23.59 41.97
N ALA A 4 -11.08 23.57 43.14
CA ALA A 4 -9.61 23.58 43.30
C ALA A 4 -8.99 22.24 42.82
N GLY A 5 -9.66 21.12 43.09
CA GLY A 5 -9.26 19.80 42.54
C GLY A 5 -9.37 19.74 41.00
N ALA A 6 -10.45 20.27 40.42
CA ALA A 6 -10.60 20.36 38.98
C ALA A 6 -9.54 21.27 38.33
N ALA A 7 -9.27 22.44 38.93
CA ALA A 7 -8.20 23.34 38.47
C ALA A 7 -6.82 22.66 38.51
N GLY A 8 -6.51 21.95 39.62
CA GLY A 8 -5.28 21.17 39.74
C GLY A 8 -5.13 20.09 38.67
N LEU A 9 -6.21 19.37 38.35
CA LEU A 9 -6.22 18.39 37.26
C LEU A 9 -6.00 19.04 35.89
N VAL A 10 -6.65 20.16 35.58
CA VAL A 10 -6.46 20.90 34.33
C VAL A 10 -5.01 21.33 34.15
N VAL A 11 -4.42 21.92 35.21
CA VAL A 11 -3.01 22.36 35.20
C VAL A 11 -2.05 21.15 35.04
N GLY A 12 -2.30 20.07 35.78
CA GLY A 12 -1.49 18.85 35.72
C GLY A 12 -1.54 18.16 34.37
N LEU A 13 -2.77 17.94 33.84
CA LEU A 13 -2.96 17.32 32.54
C LEU A 13 -2.51 18.23 31.40
N GLY A 14 -2.77 19.54 31.48
CA GLY A 14 -2.31 20.53 30.52
C GLY A 14 -0.78 20.60 30.48
N GLY A 15 -0.14 20.64 31.66
CA GLY A 15 1.32 20.56 31.76
C GLY A 15 1.90 19.26 31.19
N PHE A 16 1.26 18.12 31.45
CA PHE A 16 1.67 16.83 30.90
C PHE A 16 1.55 16.80 29.37
N VAL A 17 0.45 17.31 28.82
CA VAL A 17 0.26 17.42 27.37
C VAL A 17 1.30 18.34 26.77
N PHE A 18 1.48 19.54 27.34
CA PHE A 18 2.48 20.52 26.88
C PHE A 18 3.89 19.93 26.89
N TYR A 19 4.29 19.27 27.98
CA TYR A 19 5.60 18.65 28.10
C TYR A 19 5.85 17.62 26.98
N ASN A 20 4.85 16.74 26.71
CA ASN A 20 4.98 15.74 25.66
C ASN A 20 5.04 16.35 24.27
N THR A 21 4.19 17.33 23.96
CA THR A 21 4.02 17.84 22.60
C THR A 21 4.99 18.97 22.24
N ASN A 22 5.57 19.68 23.24
CA ASN A 22 6.44 20.85 23.00
C ASN A 22 7.86 20.70 23.56
N VAL A 23 8.06 19.85 24.59
CA VAL A 23 9.40 19.66 25.20
C VAL A 23 10.05 18.37 24.75
N LEU A 24 9.32 17.25 24.78
CA LEU A 24 9.83 15.96 24.28
C LEU A 24 9.78 15.86 22.76
N ASN A 25 8.83 16.52 22.14
CA ASN A 25 8.62 16.55 20.71
C ASN A 25 8.49 18.00 20.24
N GLU A 26 8.55 18.21 18.94
CA GLU A 26 8.25 19.48 18.31
C GLU A 26 6.75 19.56 18.02
N TYR A 27 6.08 20.57 18.56
CA TYR A 27 4.71 20.89 18.20
C TYR A 27 4.71 21.55 16.82
N ALA A 28 3.96 20.99 15.89
CA ALA A 28 3.78 21.58 14.58
C ALA A 28 2.29 21.72 14.27
N SER A 29 1.82 22.95 14.09
CA SER A 29 0.48 23.25 13.60
C SER A 29 0.31 22.81 12.15
N PRO A 30 -0.94 22.70 11.62
CA PRO A 30 -1.16 22.47 10.21
C PRO A 30 -0.49 23.50 9.30
N SER A 31 -0.49 24.79 9.70
CA SER A 31 0.14 25.87 8.94
C SER A 31 1.66 25.75 8.91
N GLU A 32 2.30 25.45 10.03
CA GLU A 32 3.76 25.26 10.10
C GLU A 32 4.20 24.04 9.29
N ARG A 33 3.40 22.97 9.29
CA ARG A 33 3.66 21.81 8.41
C ARG A 33 3.56 22.18 6.93
N ALA A 34 2.55 22.98 6.55
CA ALA A 34 2.40 23.45 5.19
C ALA A 34 3.55 24.38 4.76
N GLU A 35 4.00 25.30 5.65
CA GLU A 35 5.17 26.13 5.39
C GLU A 35 6.44 25.31 5.21
N ARG A 36 6.69 24.31 6.07
CA ARG A 36 7.85 23.41 5.97
C ARG A 36 7.85 22.61 4.65
N GLN A 37 6.67 22.16 4.19
CA GLN A 37 6.54 21.51 2.88
C GLN A 37 6.81 22.48 1.72
N ALA A 38 6.29 23.70 1.81
CA ALA A 38 6.54 24.75 0.81
C ALA A 38 8.02 25.16 0.77
N GLU A 39 8.67 25.25 1.93
CA GLU A 39 10.11 25.54 2.01
C GLU A 39 10.96 24.41 1.43
N TYR A 40 10.61 23.15 1.71
CA TYR A 40 11.27 22.00 1.09
C TYR A 40 11.23 22.09 -0.44
N GLU A 41 10.07 22.37 -1.02
CA GLU A 41 9.91 22.51 -2.47
C GLU A 41 10.73 23.68 -3.04
N ARG A 42 10.69 24.87 -2.42
CA ARG A 42 11.47 26.05 -2.85
C ARG A 42 12.98 25.79 -2.82
N ARG A 43 13.47 25.11 -1.79
CA ARG A 43 14.91 24.84 -1.60
C ARG A 43 15.43 23.71 -2.47
N PHE A 44 14.66 22.63 -2.59
CA PHE A 44 15.13 21.38 -3.19
C PHE A 44 14.45 21.03 -4.52
N GLY A 45 13.36 21.68 -4.91
CA GLY A 45 12.63 21.40 -6.15
C GLY A 45 13.51 21.47 -7.41
N ARG A 46 14.56 22.32 -7.41
CA ARG A 46 15.56 22.37 -8.49
C ARG A 46 16.30 21.03 -8.71
N TYR A 47 16.29 20.13 -7.74
CA TYR A 47 16.93 18.82 -7.82
C TYR A 47 15.99 17.70 -8.28
N ALA A 48 14.72 18.01 -8.54
CA ALA A 48 13.72 17.01 -8.91
C ALA A 48 14.10 16.23 -10.19
N LYS A 49 14.79 16.90 -11.13
CA LYS A 49 15.22 16.30 -12.41
C LYS A 49 16.70 15.87 -12.44
N VAL A 50 17.41 15.97 -11.33
CA VAL A 50 18.81 15.54 -11.29
C VAL A 50 18.87 14.01 -11.33
N PRO A 51 19.56 13.42 -12.33
CA PRO A 51 19.69 11.98 -12.44
C PRO A 51 20.19 11.35 -11.14
N GLN A 52 19.51 10.31 -10.69
CA GLN A 52 19.87 9.57 -9.48
C GLN A 52 19.89 8.07 -9.75
N PRO A 53 20.74 7.30 -9.05
CA PRO A 53 20.74 5.86 -9.20
C PRO A 53 19.50 5.25 -8.56
N ARG A 54 18.97 4.18 -9.18
CA ARG A 54 17.87 3.41 -8.62
C ARG A 54 18.36 2.42 -7.56
N LEU A 55 17.53 2.14 -6.58
CA LEU A 55 17.74 1.05 -5.64
C LEU A 55 17.53 -0.30 -6.37
N ALA A 56 18.52 -1.17 -6.35
CA ALA A 56 18.47 -2.51 -6.96
C ALA A 56 18.45 -3.62 -5.90
N GLY A 57 18.90 -3.34 -4.69
CA GLY A 57 18.87 -4.32 -3.61
C GLY A 57 19.17 -3.71 -2.25
N THR A 58 18.69 -4.37 -1.21
CA THR A 58 18.92 -3.98 0.18
C THR A 58 19.28 -5.18 1.04
N ARG A 59 20.24 -4.96 1.96
CA ARG A 59 20.58 -5.87 3.05
C ARG A 59 20.48 -5.13 4.36
N LEU A 60 19.71 -5.68 5.29
CA LEU A 60 19.38 -5.01 6.55
C LEU A 60 19.69 -5.90 7.75
N ARG A 61 20.19 -5.30 8.81
CA ARG A 61 20.11 -5.82 10.17
C ARG A 61 19.19 -4.90 10.96
N VAL A 62 18.09 -5.44 11.45
CA VAL A 62 17.03 -4.72 12.16
C VAL A 62 16.95 -5.27 13.56
N ASP A 63 17.28 -4.48 14.56
CA ASP A 63 17.21 -4.85 15.97
C ASP A 63 16.03 -4.11 16.63
N ILE A 64 14.89 -4.77 16.78
CA ILE A 64 13.69 -4.24 17.42
C ILE A 64 13.81 -4.45 18.93
N TYR A 65 13.58 -3.40 19.71
CA TYR A 65 13.58 -3.42 21.18
C TYR A 65 12.18 -3.05 21.71
N PRO A 66 11.24 -3.99 21.76
CA PRO A 66 9.83 -3.71 22.05
C PRO A 66 9.64 -2.99 23.40
N LYS A 67 10.24 -3.50 24.47
CA LYS A 67 10.16 -2.90 25.83
C LYS A 67 10.67 -1.47 25.90
N ARG A 68 11.65 -1.11 25.07
CA ARG A 68 12.20 0.25 24.97
C ARG A 68 11.53 1.11 23.90
N ARG A 69 10.61 0.53 23.13
CA ARG A 69 9.97 1.17 21.97
C ARG A 69 11.00 1.78 21.04
N ALA A 70 11.99 0.98 20.66
CA ALA A 70 13.10 1.45 19.84
C ALA A 70 13.44 0.42 18.76
N VAL A 71 14.01 0.91 17.67
CA VAL A 71 14.61 0.06 16.63
C VAL A 71 15.93 0.65 16.16
N ASP A 72 16.92 -0.21 16.01
CA ASP A 72 18.21 0.09 15.40
C ASP A 72 18.31 -0.67 14.08
N ILE A 73 18.60 0.03 12.99
CA ILE A 73 18.75 -0.56 11.68
C ILE A 73 20.12 -0.23 11.14
N ARG A 74 20.87 -1.23 10.70
CA ARG A 74 22.07 -1.08 9.88
C ARG A 74 21.76 -1.66 8.52
N GLY A 75 22.01 -0.87 7.47
CA GLY A 75 21.64 -1.26 6.12
C GLY A 75 22.71 -0.96 5.11
N SER A 76 22.65 -1.69 4.01
CA SER A 76 23.37 -1.38 2.79
C SER A 76 22.43 -1.44 1.60
N TYR A 77 22.53 -0.45 0.73
CA TYR A 77 21.83 -0.37 -0.55
C TYR A 77 22.79 -0.67 -1.69
N GLN A 78 22.34 -1.48 -2.62
CA GLN A 78 22.91 -1.61 -3.95
C GLN A 78 22.21 -0.62 -4.87
N LEU A 79 22.91 0.43 -5.28
CA LEU A 79 22.43 1.46 -6.19
C LEU A 79 23.01 1.22 -7.59
N VAL A 80 22.18 1.40 -8.63
CA VAL A 80 22.59 1.20 -10.03
C VAL A 80 22.22 2.43 -10.85
N ASN A 81 23.16 2.95 -11.61
CA ASN A 81 22.87 4.00 -12.57
C ASN A 81 22.15 3.42 -13.79
N GLY A 82 20.82 3.50 -13.80
CA GLY A 82 19.98 3.12 -14.93
C GLY A 82 19.77 4.25 -15.95
N THR A 83 20.41 5.41 -15.76
CA THR A 83 20.29 6.55 -16.67
C THR A 83 21.35 6.49 -17.79
N GLY A 84 21.15 7.26 -18.85
CA GLY A 84 22.11 7.37 -19.96
C GLY A 84 23.30 8.31 -19.68
N THR A 85 23.38 8.93 -18.48
CA THR A 85 24.39 9.93 -18.14
C THR A 85 25.15 9.54 -16.87
N PRO A 86 26.43 9.94 -16.72
CA PRO A 86 27.16 9.80 -15.47
C PRO A 86 26.48 10.57 -14.33
N ILE A 87 26.47 9.99 -13.12
CA ILE A 87 25.94 10.61 -11.90
C ILE A 87 27.10 10.99 -11.00
N ASP A 88 27.28 12.27 -10.72
CA ASP A 88 28.33 12.83 -9.89
C ASP A 88 27.91 13.13 -8.47
N THR A 89 26.60 13.26 -8.20
CA THR A 89 26.05 13.54 -6.88
C THR A 89 24.95 12.57 -6.49
N ILE A 90 25.02 12.06 -5.27
CA ILE A 90 23.98 11.21 -4.69
C ILE A 90 23.20 12.04 -3.67
N HIS A 91 21.90 12.16 -3.88
CA HIS A 91 20.97 12.79 -2.97
C HIS A 91 20.36 11.72 -2.06
N VAL A 92 20.45 11.94 -0.75
CA VAL A 92 19.91 11.04 0.27
C VAL A 92 18.90 11.80 1.10
N ALA A 93 17.66 11.36 1.04
CA ALA A 93 16.60 11.88 1.88
C ALA A 93 16.43 11.01 3.13
N THR A 94 16.40 11.61 4.32
CA THR A 94 16.24 10.93 5.60
C THR A 94 14.84 11.15 6.15
N ALA A 95 14.26 10.14 6.82
CA ALA A 95 12.91 10.23 7.37
C ALA A 95 12.82 11.28 8.48
N PRO A 96 11.76 12.12 8.52
CA PRO A 96 11.55 13.08 9.60
C PRO A 96 11.40 12.41 10.97
N GLY A 97 12.07 12.95 11.98
CA GLY A 97 12.03 12.40 13.34
C GLY A 97 12.79 11.09 13.54
N VAL A 98 13.54 10.67 12.53
CA VAL A 98 14.41 9.49 12.57
C VAL A 98 15.86 9.92 12.52
N ARG A 99 16.68 9.38 13.42
CA ARG A 99 18.12 9.66 13.41
C ARG A 99 18.81 8.76 12.39
N THR A 100 19.23 9.34 11.27
CA THR A 100 20.02 8.64 10.24
C THR A 100 21.48 9.08 10.32
N GLY A 101 22.39 8.13 10.51
CA GLY A 101 23.84 8.34 10.57
C GLY A 101 24.60 7.32 9.76
N GLY A 102 25.94 7.38 9.83
CA GLY A 102 26.83 6.38 9.22
C GLY A 102 26.68 6.26 7.70
N VAL A 103 26.19 7.31 7.01
CA VAL A 103 26.08 7.29 5.54
C VAL A 103 27.47 7.30 4.94
N THR A 104 27.86 6.18 4.32
CA THR A 104 29.14 5.98 3.64
C THR A 104 28.93 5.25 2.33
N PHE A 105 29.90 5.41 1.43
CA PHE A 105 29.88 4.76 0.13
C PHE A 105 31.09 3.83 -0.03
N ASP A 106 31.02 2.86 -0.91
CA ASP A 106 32.15 1.98 -1.28
C ASP A 106 33.23 2.69 -2.10
N ARG A 107 33.05 3.98 -2.36
CA ARG A 107 34.00 4.88 -3.00
C ARG A 107 34.08 6.22 -2.28
N ARG A 108 35.11 6.99 -2.60
CA ARG A 108 35.30 8.32 -2.01
C ARG A 108 34.15 9.26 -2.41
N ALA A 109 33.48 9.83 -1.42
CA ALA A 109 32.42 10.82 -1.60
C ALA A 109 32.58 11.92 -0.54
N THR A 110 32.28 13.15 -0.92
CA THR A 110 32.32 14.31 -0.04
C THR A 110 30.90 14.82 0.21
N ARG A 111 30.55 15.03 1.45
CA ARG A 111 29.25 15.60 1.83
C ARG A 111 29.26 17.10 1.55
N VAL A 112 28.45 17.54 0.59
CA VAL A 112 28.40 18.92 0.11
C VAL A 112 27.19 19.71 0.63
N LEU A 113 26.12 19.02 1.06
CA LEU A 113 24.95 19.61 1.68
C LEU A 113 24.41 18.72 2.79
N VAL A 114 24.01 19.34 3.90
CA VAL A 114 23.24 18.69 4.97
C VAL A 114 22.15 19.65 5.42
N ASP A 115 20.93 19.21 5.31
CA ASP A 115 19.75 19.88 5.86
C ASP A 115 18.96 18.83 6.65
N ASP A 116 19.19 18.78 7.94
CA ASP A 116 18.53 17.79 8.81
C ASP A 116 17.07 18.17 9.12
N ASP A 117 16.71 19.46 9.03
CA ASP A 117 15.34 19.95 9.23
C ASP A 117 14.38 19.44 8.16
N HIS A 118 14.86 19.41 6.91
CA HIS A 118 14.12 18.87 5.76
C HIS A 118 14.55 17.45 5.41
N GLY A 119 15.55 16.89 6.11
CA GLY A 119 16.07 15.55 5.87
C GLY A 119 16.68 15.38 4.48
N HIS A 120 17.40 16.38 3.95
CA HIS A 120 18.00 16.31 2.62
C HIS A 120 19.52 16.46 2.70
N ARG A 121 20.25 15.48 2.14
CA ARG A 121 21.73 15.44 2.14
C ARG A 121 22.23 15.16 0.73
N ILE A 122 23.32 15.84 0.32
CA ILE A 122 23.94 15.67 -1.00
C ILE A 122 25.40 15.26 -0.79
N TYR A 123 25.84 14.24 -1.52
CA TYR A 123 27.19 13.70 -1.53
C TYR A 123 27.76 13.77 -2.95
N ALA A 124 28.89 14.47 -3.15
CA ALA A 124 29.64 14.48 -4.39
C ALA A 124 30.57 13.29 -4.45
N LEU A 125 30.51 12.51 -5.52
CA LEU A 125 31.38 11.37 -5.77
C LEU A 125 32.71 11.87 -6.36
N ALA A 126 33.85 11.36 -5.86
CA ALA A 126 35.15 11.69 -6.43
C ALA A 126 35.30 11.19 -7.88
N GLN A 127 34.58 10.12 -8.21
CA GLN A 127 34.45 9.58 -9.57
C GLN A 127 32.98 9.37 -9.86
N PRO A 128 32.43 9.99 -10.94
CA PRO A 128 31.03 9.83 -11.30
C PRO A 128 30.64 8.37 -11.52
N LEU A 129 29.43 8.01 -11.11
CA LEU A 129 28.85 6.70 -11.35
C LEU A 129 28.42 6.59 -12.81
N GLN A 130 29.15 5.83 -13.60
CA GLN A 130 28.88 5.67 -15.04
C GLN A 130 27.56 4.94 -15.31
N PRO A 131 26.91 5.14 -16.47
CA PRO A 131 25.75 4.37 -16.90
C PRO A 131 25.99 2.85 -16.77
N GLY A 132 25.03 2.11 -16.20
CA GLY A 132 25.14 0.71 -15.87
C GLY A 132 26.01 0.38 -14.65
N GLY A 133 26.79 1.34 -14.15
CA GLY A 133 27.63 1.18 -12.97
C GLY A 133 26.83 1.01 -11.69
N SER A 134 27.45 0.38 -10.69
CA SER A 134 26.86 0.18 -9.38
C SER A 134 27.65 0.84 -8.26
N LEU A 135 26.96 1.13 -7.14
CA LEU A 135 27.48 1.81 -5.97
C LEU A 135 26.83 1.21 -4.72
N ARG A 136 27.62 0.93 -3.68
CA ARG A 136 27.08 0.54 -2.38
C ARG A 136 27.04 1.74 -1.44
N LEU A 137 25.83 1.98 -0.87
CA LEU A 137 25.61 2.95 0.18
C LEU A 137 25.32 2.22 1.48
N ASN A 138 26.06 2.52 2.57
CA ASN A 138 25.79 2.00 3.90
C ASN A 138 25.19 3.11 4.77
N PHE A 139 24.35 2.72 5.74
CA PHE A 139 23.71 3.66 6.66
C PHE A 139 23.34 2.99 7.99
N ALA A 140 23.10 3.82 9.00
CA ALA A 140 22.53 3.41 10.27
C ALA A 140 21.34 4.28 10.60
N VAL A 141 20.27 3.68 11.11
CA VAL A 141 19.03 4.35 11.51
C VAL A 141 18.71 3.98 12.94
N ASN A 142 18.39 4.97 13.76
CA ASN A 142 17.89 4.78 15.11
C ASN A 142 16.54 5.48 15.26
N VAL A 143 15.52 4.72 15.66
CA VAL A 143 14.17 5.23 15.93
C VAL A 143 13.84 4.97 17.39
N LYS A 144 13.55 6.02 18.13
CA LYS A 144 13.15 5.96 19.53
C LYS A 144 12.11 7.04 19.81
N PRO A 145 10.82 6.78 19.54
CA PRO A 145 9.75 7.70 19.83
C PRO A 145 9.72 8.05 21.34
N ARG A 146 9.46 9.31 21.65
CA ARG A 146 9.33 9.81 23.03
C ARG A 146 7.92 10.33 23.24
N GLY A 147 7.28 9.93 24.34
CA GLY A 147 5.95 10.41 24.69
C GLY A 147 4.94 10.31 23.53
N PHE A 148 4.22 11.40 23.30
CA PHE A 148 3.28 11.54 22.17
C PHE A 148 3.40 12.94 21.54
N ARG A 149 2.97 13.05 20.29
CA ARG A 149 2.93 14.31 19.53
C ARG A 149 1.50 14.86 19.50
N ASN A 150 1.34 16.09 19.03
CA ASN A 150 -0.01 16.66 18.79
C ASN A 150 -0.84 15.91 17.73
N SER A 151 -0.21 15.04 16.92
CA SER A 151 -0.87 14.10 16.02
C SER A 151 -1.26 12.77 16.68
N GLY A 152 -0.97 12.59 17.96
CA GLY A 152 -1.27 11.38 18.73
C GLY A 152 -0.06 10.55 19.14
N VAL A 153 -0.33 9.35 19.65
CA VAL A 153 0.69 8.37 20.05
C VAL A 153 1.11 7.57 18.82
N GLY A 154 2.42 7.52 18.55
CA GLY A 154 2.96 6.64 17.52
C GLY A 154 2.79 5.17 17.92
N GLN A 155 2.11 4.39 17.09
CA GLN A 155 1.82 2.96 17.34
C GLN A 155 2.85 2.02 16.70
N SER A 156 3.75 2.54 15.87
CA SER A 156 4.71 1.72 15.12
C SER A 156 5.63 0.86 15.99
N LEU A 157 5.95 1.32 17.19
CA LEU A 157 6.80 0.61 18.14
C LEU A 157 6.11 0.52 19.49
N SER A 158 5.70 -0.67 19.90
CA SER A 158 5.07 -0.94 21.18
C SER A 158 5.61 -2.22 21.82
N ALA A 159 5.29 -2.43 23.11
CA ALA A 159 5.88 -3.52 23.88
C ALA A 159 5.50 -4.94 23.38
N ASN A 160 4.36 -5.09 22.70
CA ASN A 160 3.91 -6.36 22.17
C ASN A 160 3.34 -6.30 20.76
N SER A 161 3.56 -5.22 20.02
CA SER A 161 3.11 -5.14 18.64
C SER A 161 3.88 -4.03 17.94
N SER A 162 5.05 -4.36 17.42
CA SER A 162 5.82 -3.44 16.58
C SER A 162 5.46 -3.69 15.12
N TYR A 163 5.10 -2.61 14.42
CA TYR A 163 4.80 -2.59 13.00
C TYR A 163 5.29 -1.29 12.38
N PHE A 164 6.16 -1.37 11.40
CA PHE A 164 6.66 -0.21 10.67
C PHE A 164 7.07 -0.60 9.25
N LYS A 165 6.90 0.34 8.34
CA LYS A 165 7.30 0.20 6.95
C LYS A 165 8.75 0.64 6.74
N ASN A 166 9.24 0.52 5.52
CA ASN A 166 10.58 0.99 5.13
C ASN A 166 10.70 2.53 5.05
N ASP A 167 9.67 3.28 5.41
CA ASP A 167 9.67 4.74 5.54
C ASP A 167 10.63 5.29 6.61
N PHE A 168 11.14 4.45 7.52
CA PHE A 168 12.23 4.81 8.43
C PHE A 168 13.60 4.87 7.74
N LEU A 169 13.73 4.25 6.58
CA LEU A 169 15.00 4.13 5.87
C LEU A 169 15.27 5.35 4.98
N PRO A 170 16.56 5.64 4.70
CA PRO A 170 16.87 6.70 3.75
C PRO A 170 16.36 6.34 2.34
N THR A 171 15.91 7.34 1.61
CA THR A 171 15.51 7.24 0.21
C THR A 171 16.48 7.99 -0.69
N ILE A 172 16.55 7.63 -1.96
CA ILE A 172 17.46 8.24 -2.93
C ILE A 172 16.72 9.28 -3.76
N GLY A 173 17.36 10.42 -3.99
CA GLY A 173 16.83 11.49 -4.80
C GLY A 173 15.93 12.49 -4.05
N TYR A 174 15.40 13.41 -4.81
CA TYR A 174 14.37 14.35 -4.35
C TYR A 174 13.08 13.60 -4.04
N GLN A 175 12.35 14.05 -3.03
CA GLN A 175 11.14 13.37 -2.55
C GLN A 175 9.88 14.17 -2.86
N PRO A 176 9.22 13.92 -4.00
CA PRO A 176 7.99 14.63 -4.37
C PRO A 176 6.86 14.52 -3.36
N GLY A 177 6.79 13.43 -2.60
CA GLY A 177 5.81 13.23 -1.54
C GLY A 177 5.94 14.18 -0.34
N ARG A 178 7.04 14.94 -0.24
CA ARG A 178 7.25 15.97 0.78
C ARG A 178 6.78 17.36 0.37
N GLU A 179 6.36 17.53 -0.86
CA GLU A 179 5.88 18.82 -1.37
C GLU A 179 4.46 19.11 -0.87
N LEU A 180 4.08 20.37 -0.99
CA LEU A 180 2.76 20.83 -0.64
C LEU A 180 1.77 20.42 -1.75
N ILE A 181 0.76 19.61 -1.40
CA ILE A 181 -0.11 18.96 -2.39
C ILE A 181 -1.40 19.76 -2.64
N LYS A 182 -2.03 20.29 -1.57
CA LYS A 182 -3.36 20.89 -1.65
C LYS A 182 -3.34 22.20 -2.45
N PRO A 183 -4.19 22.36 -3.48
CA PRO A 183 -4.18 23.57 -4.33
C PRO A 183 -4.40 24.87 -3.55
N GLY A 184 -5.23 24.86 -2.49
CA GLY A 184 -5.46 26.01 -1.62
C GLY A 184 -4.20 26.43 -0.86
N ASP A 185 -3.54 25.45 -0.24
CA ASP A 185 -2.32 25.68 0.53
C ASP A 185 -1.17 26.15 -0.41
N ARG A 186 -1.05 25.56 -1.60
CA ARG A 186 -0.07 26.01 -2.62
C ARG A 186 -0.25 27.48 -2.99
N ARG A 187 -1.50 27.91 -3.25
CA ARG A 187 -1.80 29.32 -3.52
C ARG A 187 -1.45 30.22 -2.34
N ALA A 188 -1.77 29.81 -1.10
CA ALA A 188 -1.43 30.56 0.10
C ALA A 188 0.08 30.75 0.29
N HIS A 189 0.89 29.80 -0.21
CA HIS A 189 2.36 29.84 -0.14
C HIS A 189 3.03 30.33 -1.45
N ASN A 190 2.28 30.88 -2.40
CA ASN A 190 2.77 31.38 -3.69
C ASN A 190 3.52 30.31 -4.51
N LEU A 191 3.09 29.06 -4.42
CA LEU A 191 3.60 27.97 -5.22
C LEU A 191 2.74 27.77 -6.48
N PRO A 192 3.33 27.43 -7.63
CA PRO A 192 2.58 27.15 -8.85
C PRO A 192 1.64 25.96 -8.66
N ALA A 193 0.57 25.91 -9.44
CA ALA A 193 -0.28 24.72 -9.49
C ALA A 193 0.56 23.50 -9.86
N ARG A 194 0.27 22.37 -9.19
CA ARG A 194 0.98 21.13 -9.43
C ARG A 194 0.02 20.03 -9.84
N ARG A 195 0.42 19.29 -10.84
CA ARG A 195 -0.22 18.03 -11.20
C ARG A 195 0.48 16.89 -10.42
N LEU A 196 -0.30 16.09 -9.71
CA LEU A 196 0.23 15.02 -8.85
C LEU A 196 0.61 13.76 -9.63
N PHE A 197 -0.05 13.53 -10.76
CA PHE A 197 0.13 12.33 -11.57
C PHE A 197 0.22 12.71 -13.04
N PRO A 198 0.97 11.97 -13.86
CA PRO A 198 0.92 12.07 -15.31
C PRO A 198 -0.51 11.87 -15.81
N THR A 199 -0.84 12.51 -16.91
CA THR A 199 -2.08 12.21 -17.62
C THR A 199 -2.04 10.79 -18.17
N LEU A 200 -3.21 10.21 -18.37
CA LEU A 200 -3.32 8.90 -18.99
C LEU A 200 -2.64 8.84 -20.38
N ALA A 201 -2.73 9.93 -21.16
CA ALA A 201 -2.09 10.01 -22.47
C ALA A 201 -0.55 10.02 -22.40
N GLU A 202 0.01 10.73 -21.43
CA GLU A 202 1.47 10.73 -21.20
C GLU A 202 1.97 9.35 -20.78
N ALA A 203 1.25 8.69 -19.87
CA ALA A 203 1.59 7.34 -19.43
C ALA A 203 1.49 6.31 -20.55
N ASP A 204 0.44 6.37 -21.38
CA ASP A 204 0.23 5.49 -22.54
C ASP A 204 1.29 5.70 -23.63
N ALA A 205 1.79 6.93 -23.78
CA ALA A 205 2.90 7.24 -24.68
C ALA A 205 4.28 6.79 -24.17
N GLY A 206 4.34 6.15 -23.00
CA GLY A 206 5.59 5.70 -22.40
C GLY A 206 6.46 6.84 -21.88
N ALA A 207 5.87 8.02 -21.62
CA ALA A 207 6.56 9.09 -20.92
C ALA A 207 7.14 8.54 -19.61
N ASP A 208 8.36 8.96 -19.27
CA ASP A 208 8.97 8.58 -18.00
C ASP A 208 8.11 9.10 -16.84
N VAL A 209 7.20 8.24 -16.39
CA VAL A 209 6.28 8.53 -15.28
C VAL A 209 7.01 8.53 -13.92
N THR A 210 8.30 8.21 -13.90
CA THR A 210 9.14 8.22 -12.70
C THR A 210 9.69 9.61 -12.35
N GLY A 211 9.56 10.62 -13.26
CA GLY A 211 10.30 11.89 -13.17
C GLY A 211 9.75 12.96 -12.24
N GLU A 212 8.48 13.30 -12.22
CA GLU A 212 7.96 14.46 -11.45
C GLU A 212 6.85 14.13 -10.44
N ALA A 213 6.20 13.01 -10.57
CA ALA A 213 5.03 12.65 -9.78
C ALA A 213 5.15 11.28 -9.09
N ALA A 214 6.21 10.56 -9.28
CA ALA A 214 6.34 9.21 -8.77
C ALA A 214 6.62 9.18 -7.27
N ILE A 215 5.58 9.24 -6.48
CA ILE A 215 5.53 8.39 -5.30
C ILE A 215 5.43 7.00 -5.89
N ASP A 216 6.51 6.21 -5.82
CA ASP A 216 6.55 4.86 -6.38
C ASP A 216 5.71 3.91 -5.51
N PHE A 217 4.41 3.97 -5.67
CA PHE A 217 3.48 3.00 -5.08
C PHE A 217 3.29 1.77 -5.97
N THR A 218 3.96 1.70 -7.11
CA THR A 218 3.60 0.73 -8.17
C THR A 218 4.37 -0.57 -8.09
N GLY A 219 5.39 -0.67 -7.21
CA GLY A 219 6.29 -1.82 -7.24
C GLY A 219 7.02 -1.99 -8.59
N ALA A 220 7.02 -0.95 -9.45
CA ALA A 220 7.73 -0.99 -10.73
C ALA A 220 9.25 -1.10 -10.52
N ALA A 221 9.77 -0.53 -9.43
CA ALA A 221 11.15 -0.73 -9.00
C ALA A 221 11.23 -1.94 -8.06
N VAL A 222 11.46 -3.12 -8.61
CA VAL A 222 11.71 -4.31 -7.81
C VAL A 222 13.15 -4.36 -7.33
N ILE A 223 13.37 -4.83 -6.10
CA ILE A 223 14.67 -4.91 -5.43
C ILE A 223 14.96 -6.33 -4.93
N ALA A 224 16.23 -6.70 -4.91
CA ALA A 224 16.69 -7.85 -4.12
C ALA A 224 16.60 -7.49 -2.63
N PHE A 225 16.05 -8.38 -1.81
CA PHE A 225 15.82 -8.12 -0.39
C PHE A 225 16.40 -9.21 0.49
N GLU A 226 17.16 -8.80 1.51
CA GLU A 226 17.68 -9.66 2.56
C GLU A 226 17.66 -8.91 3.89
N ALA A 227 17.13 -9.54 4.95
CA ALA A 227 17.12 -8.95 6.28
C ALA A 227 17.38 -9.99 7.39
N VAL A 228 18.17 -9.58 8.38
CA VAL A 228 18.24 -10.24 9.69
C VAL A 228 17.49 -9.37 10.68
N VAL A 229 16.45 -9.91 11.32
CA VAL A 229 15.62 -9.19 12.27
C VAL A 229 15.78 -9.81 13.65
N GLY A 230 16.21 -8.99 14.62
CA GLY A 230 16.32 -9.35 16.03
C GLY A 230 15.19 -8.72 16.85
N THR A 231 14.63 -9.48 17.78
CA THR A 231 13.60 -9.01 18.72
C THR A 231 13.80 -9.64 20.10
N ASP A 232 12.91 -9.37 21.07
CA ASP A 232 12.92 -10.05 22.36
C ASP A 232 12.70 -11.56 22.14
N ASP A 233 13.20 -12.41 23.02
CA ASP A 233 13.18 -13.88 22.89
C ASP A 233 11.77 -14.47 22.89
N ASP A 234 10.82 -13.79 23.53
CA ASP A 234 9.40 -14.15 23.61
C ASP A 234 8.56 -13.63 22.43
N GLN A 235 9.19 -12.96 21.45
CA GLN A 235 8.51 -12.43 20.27
C GLN A 235 8.96 -13.12 18.98
N ILE A 236 8.10 -13.06 17.97
CA ILE A 236 8.41 -13.48 16.61
C ILE A 236 8.51 -12.23 15.74
N ALA A 237 9.65 -12.07 15.08
CA ALA A 237 9.81 -11.05 14.06
C ALA A 237 9.49 -11.60 12.67
N VAL A 238 8.78 -10.80 11.88
CA VAL A 238 8.41 -11.11 10.48
C VAL A 238 8.91 -10.00 9.57
N ALA A 239 9.48 -10.39 8.44
CA ALA A 239 9.97 -9.51 7.38
C ALA A 239 9.67 -10.13 6.01
N PRO A 240 9.78 -9.36 4.90
CA PRO A 240 9.61 -9.92 3.56
C PRO A 240 10.54 -11.08 3.25
N GLY A 241 10.12 -11.93 2.33
CA GLY A 241 10.90 -13.07 1.89
C GLY A 241 10.71 -14.33 2.74
N THR A 242 11.33 -15.40 2.30
CA THR A 242 11.29 -16.71 2.95
C THR A 242 12.18 -16.71 4.18
N LEU A 243 11.67 -17.23 5.30
CA LEU A 243 12.44 -17.46 6.52
C LEU A 243 13.47 -18.57 6.26
N ARG A 244 14.76 -18.24 6.32
CA ARG A 244 15.88 -19.16 6.09
C ARG A 244 16.40 -19.78 7.37
N ARG A 245 16.44 -19.00 8.45
CA ARG A 245 17.02 -19.44 9.72
C ARG A 245 16.47 -18.63 10.88
N THR A 246 16.33 -19.28 12.04
CA THR A 246 16.12 -18.64 13.34
C THR A 246 17.19 -19.10 14.33
N TRP A 247 17.59 -18.21 15.24
CA TRP A 247 18.49 -18.54 16.35
C TRP A 247 18.27 -17.58 17.51
N THR A 248 18.78 -17.97 18.68
CA THR A 248 18.79 -17.10 19.87
C THR A 248 20.22 -16.78 20.21
N GLU A 249 20.51 -15.52 20.50
CA GLU A 249 21.83 -15.03 20.87
C GLU A 249 21.67 -13.84 21.84
N GLY A 250 22.41 -13.84 22.96
CA GLY A 250 22.37 -12.75 23.93
C GLY A 250 20.98 -12.47 24.51
N GLY A 251 20.13 -13.49 24.68
CA GLY A 251 18.76 -13.34 25.19
C GLY A 251 17.79 -12.67 24.18
N ARG A 252 18.13 -12.69 22.89
CA ARG A 252 17.31 -12.16 21.80
C ARG A 252 17.09 -13.22 20.73
N ARG A 253 15.94 -13.20 20.11
CA ARG A 253 15.58 -14.07 18.98
C ARG A 253 15.83 -13.34 17.68
N TYR A 254 16.51 -14.03 16.76
CA TYR A 254 16.81 -13.54 15.41
C TYR A 254 16.15 -14.40 14.35
N SER A 255 15.76 -13.76 13.25
CA SER A 255 15.25 -14.42 12.05
C SER A 255 15.92 -13.85 10.80
N HIS A 256 16.35 -14.72 9.88
CA HIS A 256 16.95 -14.35 8.61
C HIS A 256 15.95 -14.59 7.48
N HIS A 257 15.63 -13.55 6.74
CA HIS A 257 14.68 -13.55 5.65
C HIS A 257 15.36 -13.17 4.35
N VAL A 258 15.04 -13.88 3.25
CA VAL A 258 15.57 -13.62 1.91
C VAL A 258 14.41 -13.72 0.91
N ALA A 259 14.19 -12.69 0.11
CA ALA A 259 13.24 -12.75 -0.99
C ALA A 259 13.77 -13.66 -2.10
N GLU A 260 12.98 -14.62 -2.55
CA GLU A 260 13.36 -15.56 -3.62
C GLU A 260 13.33 -14.91 -4.99
N THR A 261 12.47 -13.94 -5.16
CA THR A 261 12.37 -13.08 -6.34
C THR A 261 12.42 -11.63 -5.91
N PRO A 262 12.84 -10.70 -6.77
CA PRO A 262 12.79 -9.29 -6.46
C PRO A 262 11.36 -8.85 -6.05
N ILE A 263 11.27 -8.01 -5.02
CA ILE A 263 10.01 -7.49 -4.45
C ILE A 263 9.89 -5.99 -4.70
N GLY A 264 8.67 -5.46 -4.65
CA GLY A 264 8.44 -4.01 -4.68
C GLY A 264 9.18 -3.30 -3.53
N ASN A 265 9.50 -2.03 -3.73
CA ASN A 265 10.21 -1.22 -2.71
C ASN A 265 9.25 -0.64 -1.66
N GLU A 266 8.17 -1.33 -1.36
CA GLU A 266 7.31 -1.08 -0.21
C GLU A 266 7.15 -2.37 0.58
N TRP A 267 7.51 -2.35 1.86
CA TRP A 267 7.51 -3.54 2.72
C TRP A 267 7.56 -3.18 4.19
N SER A 268 7.19 -4.14 5.03
CA SER A 268 6.96 -3.95 6.46
C SER A 268 7.76 -4.91 7.33
N PHE A 269 8.06 -4.47 8.55
CA PHE A 269 8.57 -5.28 9.64
C PHE A 269 7.55 -5.39 10.76
N PHE A 270 7.46 -6.59 11.34
CA PHE A 270 6.55 -6.87 12.44
C PHE A 270 7.30 -7.56 13.57
N SER A 271 6.85 -7.36 14.80
CA SER A 271 7.31 -8.13 15.96
C SER A 271 6.26 -8.13 17.06
N ALA A 272 5.82 -9.33 17.46
CA ALA A 272 4.91 -9.52 18.59
C ALA A 272 5.00 -10.93 19.15
N ARG A 273 4.30 -11.18 20.27
CA ARG A 273 4.06 -12.54 20.81
C ARG A 273 2.99 -13.24 20.01
N TYR A 274 3.30 -13.51 18.75
CA TYR A 274 2.37 -14.16 17.84
C TYR A 274 2.13 -15.62 18.19
N ALA A 275 0.86 -16.06 18.14
CA ALA A 275 0.49 -17.41 17.77
C ALA A 275 0.58 -17.54 16.25
N VAL A 276 0.98 -18.70 15.77
CA VAL A 276 1.16 -18.94 14.34
C VAL A 276 0.30 -20.12 13.92
N HIS A 277 -0.63 -19.86 13.02
CA HIS A 277 -1.36 -20.90 12.31
C HIS A 277 -0.71 -21.17 10.97
N GLN A 278 -0.51 -22.45 10.65
CA GLN A 278 0.11 -22.87 9.38
C GLN A 278 -0.71 -23.98 8.73
N GLU A 279 -0.93 -23.85 7.44
CA GLU A 279 -1.54 -24.87 6.61
C GLU A 279 -1.01 -24.79 5.18
N SER A 280 -1.38 -25.72 4.31
CA SER A 280 -1.02 -25.72 2.90
C SER A 280 -2.28 -25.83 2.05
N TRP A 281 -2.31 -25.05 0.97
CA TRP A 281 -3.28 -25.20 -0.10
C TRP A 281 -2.57 -25.77 -1.34
N SER A 282 -3.20 -26.75 -2.01
CA SER A 282 -2.68 -27.32 -3.26
C SER A 282 -3.68 -27.07 -4.38
N PRO A 283 -3.25 -26.48 -5.48
CA PRO A 283 -4.09 -26.33 -6.67
C PRO A 283 -4.40 -27.72 -7.28
N PRO A 284 -5.41 -27.83 -8.15
CA PRO A 284 -5.62 -29.02 -8.95
C PRO A 284 -4.34 -29.42 -9.70
N ALA A 285 -4.19 -30.71 -10.00
CA ALA A 285 -3.00 -31.24 -10.67
C ALA A 285 -2.68 -30.47 -11.98
N GLY A 286 -1.46 -30.00 -12.09
CA GLY A 286 -1.00 -29.20 -13.24
C GLY A 286 -1.37 -27.72 -13.22
N ALA A 287 -2.14 -27.24 -12.23
CA ALA A 287 -2.61 -25.84 -12.16
C ALA A 287 -1.70 -24.91 -11.33
N GLY A 288 -0.52 -25.36 -10.92
CA GLY A 288 0.42 -24.56 -10.14
C GLY A 288 1.15 -25.36 -9.07
N ARG A 289 1.79 -24.66 -8.14
CA ARG A 289 2.52 -25.25 -7.00
C ARG A 289 1.73 -25.13 -5.70
N PRO A 290 2.00 -25.98 -4.70
CA PRO A 290 1.46 -25.80 -3.35
C PRO A 290 1.83 -24.44 -2.76
N VAL A 291 0.91 -23.87 -1.98
CA VAL A 291 1.05 -22.57 -1.32
C VAL A 291 0.98 -22.78 0.20
N ALA A 292 2.03 -22.41 0.91
CA ALA A 292 2.02 -22.38 2.37
C ALA A 292 1.21 -21.16 2.84
N ILE A 293 0.22 -21.37 3.71
CA ILE A 293 -0.59 -20.30 4.32
C ILE A 293 -0.13 -20.15 5.77
N GLN A 294 0.32 -18.96 6.14
CA GLN A 294 0.81 -18.66 7.48
C GLN A 294 0.04 -17.46 8.04
N VAL A 295 -0.54 -17.58 9.23
CA VAL A 295 -1.23 -16.48 9.91
C VAL A 295 -0.57 -16.23 11.26
N TYR A 296 -0.04 -15.03 11.42
CA TYR A 296 0.57 -14.52 12.64
C TYR A 296 -0.45 -13.62 13.33
N HIS A 297 -0.98 -14.03 14.47
CA HIS A 297 -2.01 -13.29 15.19
C HIS A 297 -1.72 -13.26 16.69
N HIS A 298 -2.27 -12.29 17.40
CA HIS A 298 -2.22 -12.30 18.85
C HIS A 298 -2.98 -13.52 19.40
N PRO A 299 -2.47 -14.26 20.41
CA PRO A 299 -3.14 -15.49 20.91
C PRO A 299 -4.61 -15.31 21.31
N ALA A 300 -4.98 -14.14 21.84
CA ALA A 300 -6.36 -13.82 22.22
C ALA A 300 -7.26 -13.44 21.02
N HIS A 301 -6.72 -13.30 19.82
CA HIS A 301 -7.42 -12.77 18.63
C HIS A 301 -7.74 -13.88 17.61
N SER A 302 -8.26 -15.01 18.07
CA SER A 302 -8.56 -16.17 17.21
C SER A 302 -10.01 -16.21 16.68
N ALA A 303 -10.92 -15.36 17.17
CA ALA A 303 -12.36 -15.45 16.92
C ALA A 303 -12.74 -15.49 15.42
N ASN A 304 -12.05 -14.71 14.57
CA ASN A 304 -12.30 -14.64 13.14
C ASN A 304 -11.24 -15.33 12.27
N LEU A 305 -10.29 -16.04 12.88
CA LEU A 305 -9.21 -16.73 12.15
C LEU A 305 -9.78 -17.70 11.10
N GLY A 306 -10.79 -18.49 11.44
CA GLY A 306 -11.44 -19.39 10.49
C GLY A 306 -12.12 -18.69 9.32
N ARG A 307 -12.60 -17.44 9.49
CA ARG A 307 -13.20 -16.62 8.41
C ARG A 307 -12.12 -16.08 7.48
N ILE A 308 -11.05 -15.56 8.05
CA ILE A 308 -9.84 -15.11 7.34
C ILE A 308 -9.29 -16.23 6.47
N LEU A 309 -9.04 -17.41 7.05
CA LEU A 309 -8.53 -18.58 6.33
C LEU A 309 -9.46 -19.07 5.21
N ARG A 310 -10.78 -19.05 5.43
CA ARG A 310 -11.74 -19.36 4.36
C ARG A 310 -11.65 -18.36 3.22
N GLY A 311 -11.49 -17.05 3.51
CA GLY A 311 -11.29 -16.01 2.51
C GLY A 311 -10.03 -16.25 1.66
N VAL A 312 -8.92 -16.57 2.31
CA VAL A 312 -7.65 -16.89 1.65
C VAL A 312 -7.79 -18.11 0.72
N ARG A 313 -8.32 -19.22 1.23
CA ARG A 313 -8.49 -20.46 0.42
C ARG A 313 -9.43 -20.25 -0.77
N ALA A 314 -10.59 -19.65 -0.53
CA ALA A 314 -11.55 -19.35 -1.59
C ALA A 314 -10.95 -18.44 -2.67
N SER A 315 -10.13 -17.48 -2.27
CA SER A 315 -9.41 -16.61 -3.21
C SER A 315 -8.33 -17.35 -3.99
N LEU A 316 -7.57 -18.24 -3.35
CA LEU A 316 -6.60 -19.08 -4.05
C LEU A 316 -7.28 -19.95 -5.11
N GLU A 317 -8.43 -20.56 -4.78
CA GLU A 317 -9.21 -21.38 -5.71
C GLU A 317 -9.78 -20.55 -6.86
N HIS A 318 -10.53 -19.49 -6.53
CA HIS A 318 -11.22 -18.65 -7.52
C HIS A 318 -10.24 -17.91 -8.43
N ASN A 319 -9.34 -17.13 -7.83
CA ASN A 319 -8.44 -16.26 -8.60
C ASN A 319 -7.41 -17.05 -9.41
N SER A 320 -6.94 -18.21 -8.91
CA SER A 320 -6.05 -19.08 -9.70
C SER A 320 -6.74 -19.62 -10.94
N ARG A 321 -8.03 -19.93 -10.87
CA ARG A 321 -8.85 -20.37 -12.01
C ARG A 321 -9.12 -19.22 -12.98
N GLN A 322 -9.46 -18.04 -12.46
CA GLN A 322 -9.88 -16.91 -13.31
C GLN A 322 -8.69 -16.13 -13.89
N PHE A 323 -7.64 -15.90 -13.09
CA PHE A 323 -6.55 -14.99 -13.46
C PHE A 323 -5.20 -15.71 -13.63
N GLY A 324 -5.15 -17.03 -13.46
CA GLY A 324 -3.94 -17.84 -13.57
C GLY A 324 -3.30 -18.16 -12.24
N PRO A 325 -2.23 -19.00 -12.21
CA PRO A 325 -1.64 -19.53 -10.99
C PRO A 325 -1.21 -18.43 -10.01
N TYR A 326 -1.33 -18.72 -8.70
CA TYR A 326 -0.77 -17.87 -7.64
C TYR A 326 0.74 -17.71 -7.82
N PRO A 327 1.29 -16.50 -7.81
CA PRO A 327 2.67 -16.26 -8.23
C PRO A 327 3.74 -16.68 -7.20
N TYR A 328 3.37 -16.87 -5.92
CA TYR A 328 4.32 -17.13 -4.85
C TYR A 328 4.19 -18.55 -4.26
N SER A 329 5.21 -19.00 -3.49
CA SER A 329 5.18 -20.30 -2.79
C SER A 329 4.48 -20.25 -1.43
N TYR A 330 4.19 -19.04 -0.94
CA TYR A 330 3.52 -18.81 0.34
C TYR A 330 2.66 -17.56 0.29
N ILE A 331 1.69 -17.50 1.21
CA ILE A 331 1.00 -16.29 1.63
C ILE A 331 1.09 -16.15 3.13
N ARG A 332 1.45 -14.98 3.61
CA ARG A 332 1.59 -14.66 5.02
C ARG A 332 0.60 -13.57 5.39
N LEU A 333 -0.16 -13.81 6.44
CA LEU A 333 -1.06 -12.82 7.04
C LEU A 333 -0.48 -12.44 8.40
N VAL A 334 -0.35 -11.13 8.67
CA VAL A 334 0.28 -10.65 9.90
C VAL A 334 -0.61 -9.59 10.55
N GLU A 335 -1.05 -9.87 11.78
CA GLU A 335 -1.81 -8.91 12.57
C GLU A 335 -0.91 -7.75 13.01
N ASN A 336 -1.39 -6.51 12.83
CA ASN A 336 -0.71 -5.28 13.24
C ASN A 336 -1.56 -4.49 14.25
N PRO A 337 -0.95 -3.57 15.04
CA PRO A 337 -1.70 -2.74 15.97
C PRO A 337 -2.52 -1.70 15.22
N GLY A 338 -3.82 -1.81 15.30
CA GLY A 338 -4.75 -0.86 14.70
C GLY A 338 -6.19 -1.14 15.15
N SER A 339 -7.01 -0.10 15.30
CA SER A 339 -8.36 -0.21 15.86
C SER A 339 -9.46 -0.42 14.82
N GLY A 340 -9.20 -0.16 13.55
CA GLY A 340 -10.16 -0.33 12.45
C GLY A 340 -10.13 -1.73 11.84
N MET A 341 -10.92 -1.94 10.79
CA MET A 341 -10.85 -3.12 9.93
C MET A 341 -10.04 -2.79 8.67
N GLY A 342 -8.78 -2.38 8.85
CA GLY A 342 -7.85 -2.13 7.77
C GLY A 342 -7.01 -3.35 7.46
N ALA A 343 -6.72 -3.55 6.18
CA ALA A 343 -5.73 -4.51 5.71
C ALA A 343 -4.97 -3.91 4.54
N HIS A 344 -3.83 -4.50 4.19
CA HIS A 344 -3.00 -4.05 3.08
C HIS A 344 -2.19 -5.24 2.55
N ALA A 345 -2.03 -5.30 1.25
CA ALA A 345 -1.35 -6.39 0.57
C ALA A 345 -0.02 -5.96 -0.05
N ASP A 346 1.07 -6.47 0.50
CA ASP A 346 2.38 -6.52 -0.15
C ASP A 346 2.56 -7.86 -0.89
N ALA A 347 3.63 -8.00 -1.67
CA ALA A 347 3.95 -9.26 -2.33
C ALA A 347 4.03 -10.42 -1.32
N SER A 348 3.16 -11.43 -1.48
CA SER A 348 3.06 -12.61 -0.62
C SER A 348 2.83 -12.34 0.88
N THR A 349 2.47 -11.12 1.25
CA THR A 349 2.21 -10.75 2.65
C THR A 349 1.00 -9.80 2.73
N ILE A 350 0.06 -10.10 3.62
CA ILE A 350 -1.07 -9.24 3.93
C ILE A 350 -0.96 -8.87 5.40
N ASP A 351 -0.90 -7.58 5.70
CA ASP A 351 -1.07 -7.12 7.06
C ASP A 351 -2.53 -6.73 7.32
N TYR A 352 -3.01 -7.00 8.54
CA TYR A 352 -4.38 -6.67 8.94
C TYR A 352 -4.41 -6.22 10.39
N THR A 353 -5.35 -5.31 10.70
CA THR A 353 -5.44 -4.71 12.04
C THR A 353 -6.15 -5.62 13.05
N GLU A 354 -5.90 -5.39 14.35
CA GLU A 354 -6.59 -6.07 15.46
C GLU A 354 -8.12 -5.96 15.40
N GLY A 355 -8.67 -4.99 14.69
CA GLY A 355 -10.10 -4.82 14.50
C GLY A 355 -10.80 -6.04 13.88
N PHE A 356 -10.10 -6.80 13.07
CA PHE A 356 -10.63 -8.06 12.52
C PHE A 356 -10.99 -9.08 13.57
N SER A 357 -10.25 -9.15 14.68
CA SER A 357 -10.54 -10.08 15.79
C SER A 357 -11.81 -9.70 16.56
N ARG A 358 -12.15 -8.41 16.57
CA ARG A 358 -13.31 -7.85 17.30
C ARG A 358 -14.59 -7.81 16.48
N TYR A 359 -14.49 -8.04 15.17
CA TYR A 359 -15.66 -8.01 14.30
C TYR A 359 -16.65 -9.11 14.66
N ASN A 360 -17.91 -8.73 14.87
CA ASN A 360 -19.01 -9.64 15.12
C ASN A 360 -19.97 -9.66 13.92
N PRO A 361 -19.93 -10.68 13.06
CA PRO A 361 -20.81 -10.76 11.90
C PRO A 361 -22.30 -10.81 12.24
N ALA A 362 -22.67 -11.35 13.39
CA ALA A 362 -24.06 -11.40 13.83
C ALA A 362 -24.62 -10.02 14.19
N GLY A 363 -23.74 -9.07 14.52
CA GLY A 363 -24.09 -7.68 14.78
C GLY A 363 -23.97 -6.77 13.54
N ASP A 364 -23.55 -7.27 12.38
CA ASP A 364 -23.46 -6.46 11.17
C ASP A 364 -24.85 -6.22 10.57
N PRO A 365 -25.30 -4.97 10.42
CA PRO A 365 -26.62 -4.65 9.90
C PRO A 365 -26.85 -5.11 8.46
N ASN A 366 -25.78 -5.36 7.71
CA ASN A 366 -25.83 -5.91 6.36
C ASN A 366 -25.73 -7.43 6.34
N GLY A 367 -25.42 -8.07 7.48
CA GLY A 367 -25.20 -9.51 7.61
C GLY A 367 -24.05 -10.01 6.74
N LEU A 368 -22.99 -9.20 6.60
CA LEU A 368 -21.81 -9.51 5.79
C LEU A 368 -20.75 -10.27 6.60
N ASP A 369 -20.03 -11.17 5.95
CA ASP A 369 -18.78 -11.71 6.47
C ASP A 369 -17.62 -10.81 6.02
N MET A 370 -17.46 -9.64 6.67
CA MET A 370 -16.44 -8.66 6.29
C MET A 370 -15.00 -9.20 6.41
N PRO A 371 -14.62 -9.96 7.45
CA PRO A 371 -13.29 -10.57 7.48
C PRO A 371 -13.01 -11.46 6.27
N PHE A 372 -14.00 -12.21 5.80
CA PHE A 372 -13.88 -12.99 4.57
C PHE A 372 -13.75 -12.10 3.33
N ALA A 373 -14.65 -11.12 3.19
CA ALA A 373 -14.71 -10.27 2.00
C ALA A 373 -13.46 -9.38 1.85
N VAL A 374 -12.94 -8.83 2.96
CA VAL A 374 -11.71 -8.02 2.94
C VAL A 374 -10.50 -8.91 2.65
N MET A 375 -10.41 -10.11 3.23
CA MET A 375 -9.33 -11.03 2.87
C MET A 375 -9.40 -11.45 1.41
N ALA A 376 -10.58 -11.61 0.82
CA ALA A 376 -10.71 -11.85 -0.61
C ALA A 376 -10.23 -10.67 -1.46
N HIS A 377 -10.44 -9.44 -0.99
CA HIS A 377 -9.93 -8.23 -1.62
C HIS A 377 -8.39 -8.16 -1.55
N GLU A 378 -7.80 -8.32 -0.37
CA GLU A 378 -6.34 -8.30 -0.21
C GLU A 378 -5.65 -9.43 -0.98
N MET A 379 -6.27 -10.60 -0.99
CA MET A 379 -5.78 -11.72 -1.80
C MET A 379 -5.80 -11.40 -3.30
N ALA A 380 -6.78 -10.65 -3.78
CA ALA A 380 -6.86 -10.30 -5.20
C ALA A 380 -5.69 -9.41 -5.66
N HIS A 381 -5.15 -8.54 -4.80
CA HIS A 381 -3.96 -7.76 -5.10
C HIS A 381 -2.75 -8.63 -5.49
N GLN A 382 -2.69 -9.87 -5.04
CA GLN A 382 -1.62 -10.81 -5.42
C GLN A 382 -1.65 -11.19 -6.92
N TRP A 383 -2.78 -10.98 -7.61
CA TRP A 383 -2.94 -11.14 -9.06
C TRP A 383 -2.92 -9.81 -9.82
N GLY A 384 -2.69 -8.71 -9.14
CA GLY A 384 -2.52 -7.40 -9.76
C GLY A 384 -1.41 -7.39 -10.81
N VAL A 385 -1.50 -6.45 -11.74
CA VAL A 385 -0.46 -6.18 -12.72
C VAL A 385 0.41 -5.01 -12.26
N PRO A 386 1.69 -4.96 -12.61
CA PRO A 386 2.45 -3.71 -12.52
C PRO A 386 1.74 -2.64 -13.35
N TYR A 387 1.43 -1.50 -12.75
CA TYR A 387 0.70 -0.41 -13.42
C TYR A 387 1.42 0.94 -13.26
N ALA A 388 1.24 1.83 -14.21
CA ALA A 388 1.75 3.19 -14.13
C ALA A 388 0.95 3.99 -13.09
N MET A 389 1.62 4.70 -12.19
CA MET A 389 0.98 5.64 -11.26
C MET A 389 0.61 6.93 -12.01
N ALA A 390 -0.42 6.86 -12.81
CA ALA A 390 -0.97 7.91 -13.65
C ALA A 390 -2.48 8.04 -13.44
N GLU A 391 -3.12 8.98 -14.13
CA GLU A 391 -4.57 9.07 -14.13
C GLU A 391 -5.21 7.69 -14.36
N GLY A 392 -6.17 7.32 -13.52
CA GLY A 392 -6.92 6.07 -13.59
C GLY A 392 -6.30 4.90 -12.82
N ALA A 393 -5.07 4.98 -12.31
CA ALA A 393 -4.38 3.88 -11.62
C ALA A 393 -5.24 3.10 -10.60
N PRO A 394 -6.12 3.73 -9.80
CA PRO A 394 -6.98 3.00 -8.86
C PRO A 394 -7.93 1.97 -9.51
N LEU A 395 -8.24 2.10 -10.79
CA LEU A 395 -9.05 1.11 -11.51
C LEU A 395 -8.31 -0.24 -11.66
N LEU A 396 -6.99 -0.19 -11.85
CA LEU A 396 -6.13 -1.38 -12.02
C LEU A 396 -5.76 -2.05 -10.67
N SER A 397 -5.88 -1.33 -9.57
CA SER A 397 -5.57 -1.77 -8.21
C SER A 397 -6.86 -2.09 -7.44
N GLU A 398 -7.42 -1.10 -6.77
CA GLU A 398 -8.53 -1.26 -5.83
C GLU A 398 -9.82 -1.76 -6.49
N SER A 399 -10.12 -1.21 -7.69
CA SER A 399 -11.34 -1.63 -8.38
C SER A 399 -11.25 -3.07 -8.88
N PHE A 400 -10.11 -3.49 -9.39
CA PHE A 400 -9.84 -4.89 -9.73
C PHE A 400 -9.97 -5.79 -8.50
N ALA A 401 -9.34 -5.42 -7.38
CA ALA A 401 -9.34 -6.22 -6.18
C ALA A 401 -10.75 -6.45 -5.62
N TRP A 402 -11.59 -5.41 -5.59
CA TRP A 402 -12.99 -5.55 -5.21
C TRP A 402 -13.83 -6.31 -6.23
N TYR A 403 -13.56 -6.15 -7.54
CA TYR A 403 -14.22 -6.95 -8.57
C TYR A 403 -13.96 -8.45 -8.37
N ALA A 404 -12.71 -8.83 -8.17
CA ALA A 404 -12.32 -10.22 -7.89
C ALA A 404 -12.92 -10.73 -6.57
N ALA A 405 -12.88 -9.92 -5.50
CA ALA A 405 -13.51 -10.26 -4.22
C ALA A 405 -15.01 -10.50 -4.33
N MET A 406 -15.72 -9.73 -5.16
CA MET A 406 -17.15 -9.96 -5.45
C MET A 406 -17.39 -11.34 -6.08
N GLY A 407 -16.52 -11.78 -6.99
CA GLY A 407 -16.56 -13.13 -7.56
C GLY A 407 -16.37 -14.22 -6.50
N VAL A 408 -15.39 -14.05 -5.62
CA VAL A 408 -15.12 -14.99 -4.50
C VAL A 408 -16.30 -15.04 -3.53
N VAL A 409 -16.90 -13.90 -3.18
CA VAL A 409 -18.08 -13.83 -2.29
C VAL A 409 -19.28 -14.51 -2.92
N GLU A 410 -19.55 -14.26 -4.21
CA GLU A 410 -20.66 -14.88 -4.92
C GLU A 410 -20.52 -16.41 -5.00
N GLU A 411 -19.32 -16.89 -5.35
CA GLU A 411 -19.05 -18.34 -5.44
C GLU A 411 -19.21 -19.04 -4.09
N ARG A 412 -18.77 -18.39 -3.00
CA ARG A 412 -18.78 -18.99 -1.66
C ARG A 412 -20.11 -18.88 -0.94
N TYR A 413 -20.80 -17.76 -1.08
CA TYR A 413 -21.99 -17.42 -0.27
C TYR A 413 -23.25 -17.16 -1.10
N GLY A 414 -23.14 -17.19 -2.43
CA GLY A 414 -24.25 -17.00 -3.34
C GLY A 414 -24.60 -15.53 -3.60
N ARG A 415 -25.55 -15.36 -4.50
CA ARG A 415 -25.94 -14.05 -5.03
C ARG A 415 -26.50 -13.09 -3.96
N ASP A 416 -27.20 -13.59 -2.94
CA ASP A 416 -27.76 -12.76 -1.89
C ASP A 416 -26.67 -12.03 -1.07
N GLN A 417 -25.60 -12.72 -0.74
CA GLN A 417 -24.46 -12.11 -0.04
C GLN A 417 -23.73 -11.10 -0.93
N LEU A 418 -23.59 -11.40 -2.20
CA LEU A 418 -23.07 -10.44 -3.17
C LEU A 418 -23.93 -9.18 -3.23
N GLN A 419 -25.26 -9.30 -3.27
CA GLN A 419 -26.17 -8.13 -3.28
C GLN A 419 -26.08 -7.31 -1.98
N ARG A 420 -25.83 -7.97 -0.83
CA ARG A 420 -25.57 -7.27 0.45
C ARG A 420 -24.25 -6.52 0.41
N LEU A 421 -23.18 -7.12 -0.12
CA LEU A 421 -21.89 -6.47 -0.31
C LEU A 421 -22.01 -5.26 -1.24
N ARG A 422 -22.74 -5.38 -2.34
CA ARG A 422 -23.01 -4.27 -3.27
C ARG A 422 -23.80 -3.14 -2.60
N ARG A 423 -24.77 -3.44 -1.72
CA ARG A 423 -25.47 -2.43 -0.91
C ARG A 423 -24.52 -1.72 0.06
N PHE A 424 -23.59 -2.43 0.67
CA PHE A 424 -22.54 -1.83 1.48
C PHE A 424 -21.72 -0.79 0.69
N PHE A 425 -21.33 -1.10 -0.56
CA PHE A 425 -20.66 -0.14 -1.43
C PHE A 425 -21.51 1.06 -1.83
N ARG A 426 -22.84 0.97 -1.76
CA ARG A 426 -23.76 2.08 -2.03
C ARG A 426 -24.01 2.98 -0.83
N GLN A 427 -23.50 2.66 0.35
CA GLN A 427 -23.63 3.54 1.54
C GLN A 427 -23.00 4.91 1.26
N PRO A 428 -23.52 5.99 1.89
CA PRO A 428 -23.05 7.34 1.64
C PRO A 428 -21.53 7.43 1.81
N ALA A 429 -20.86 7.75 0.73
CA ALA A 429 -19.45 8.11 0.70
C ALA A 429 -19.38 9.51 0.05
N PRO A 430 -18.34 10.31 0.34
CA PRO A 430 -18.15 11.57 -0.36
C PRO A 430 -18.09 11.31 -1.87
N ILE A 431 -19.15 11.69 -2.58
CA ILE A 431 -19.20 11.64 -4.05
C ILE A 431 -18.61 12.95 -4.54
N PRO A 432 -17.60 12.94 -5.42
CA PRO A 432 -17.10 14.17 -6.03
C PRO A 432 -18.25 14.94 -6.69
N PRO A 433 -18.29 16.27 -6.57
CA PRO A 433 -19.26 17.07 -7.30
C PRO A 433 -19.20 16.75 -8.80
N ILE A 434 -20.33 16.66 -9.48
CA ILE A 434 -20.41 16.31 -10.92
C ILE A 434 -19.45 17.17 -11.76
N ARG A 435 -19.31 18.46 -11.41
CA ARG A 435 -18.40 19.39 -12.10
C ARG A 435 -16.89 19.03 -11.94
N GLN A 436 -16.54 18.20 -10.95
CA GLN A 436 -15.17 17.75 -10.68
C GLN A 436 -14.96 16.28 -11.06
N SER A 437 -16.03 15.59 -11.46
CA SER A 437 -15.92 14.19 -11.87
C SER A 437 -15.28 14.09 -13.26
N VAL A 438 -14.53 13.02 -13.44
CA VAL A 438 -13.85 12.67 -14.69
C VAL A 438 -14.23 11.25 -15.11
N PRO A 439 -14.00 10.87 -16.39
CA PRO A 439 -14.17 9.49 -16.82
C PRO A 439 -13.44 8.50 -15.91
N LEU A 440 -14.00 7.32 -15.74
CA LEU A 440 -13.44 6.30 -14.85
C LEU A 440 -11.99 5.93 -15.21
N LEU A 441 -11.66 5.93 -16.50
CA LEU A 441 -10.29 5.69 -16.98
C LEU A 441 -9.25 6.69 -16.48
N ARG A 442 -9.68 7.85 -15.97
CA ARG A 442 -8.80 8.93 -15.50
C ARG A 442 -8.97 9.24 -14.00
N ALA A 443 -9.94 8.60 -13.35
CA ALA A 443 -10.32 8.94 -12.00
C ALA A 443 -9.28 8.46 -10.97
N MET A 444 -8.92 9.35 -10.03
CA MET A 444 -7.92 9.11 -8.98
C MET A 444 -8.50 9.16 -7.56
N ASP A 445 -9.78 9.46 -7.44
CA ASP A 445 -10.42 9.65 -6.15
C ASP A 445 -10.88 8.31 -5.52
N PRO A 446 -11.02 8.26 -4.17
CA PRO A 446 -11.44 7.04 -3.48
C PRO A 446 -12.84 6.55 -3.88
N TYR A 447 -13.76 7.44 -4.29
CA TYR A 447 -15.08 7.02 -4.76
C TYR A 447 -14.98 6.20 -6.05
N ALA A 448 -14.15 6.64 -6.99
CA ALA A 448 -13.89 5.89 -8.22
C ALA A 448 -13.19 4.55 -7.90
N ALA A 449 -12.17 4.56 -7.04
CA ALA A 449 -11.40 3.38 -6.66
C ALA A 449 -12.25 2.27 -6.02
N TYR A 450 -13.04 2.63 -5.01
CA TYR A 450 -13.73 1.67 -4.13
C TYR A 450 -15.24 1.54 -4.37
N ARG A 451 -15.85 2.36 -5.23
CA ARG A 451 -17.30 2.38 -5.45
C ARG A 451 -17.65 2.29 -6.94
N LYS A 452 -17.32 3.32 -7.73
CA LYS A 452 -17.71 3.40 -9.16
C LYS A 452 -16.99 2.33 -9.99
N GLY A 453 -15.68 2.15 -9.80
CA GLY A 453 -14.87 1.20 -10.58
C GLY A 453 -15.30 -0.25 -10.39
N PRO A 454 -15.39 -0.79 -9.16
CA PRO A 454 -15.90 -2.14 -8.95
C PRO A 454 -17.32 -2.33 -9.47
N ALA A 455 -18.19 -1.31 -9.33
CA ALA A 455 -19.57 -1.38 -9.84
C ALA A 455 -19.62 -1.42 -11.37
N ALA A 456 -18.76 -0.66 -12.06
CA ALA A 456 -18.67 -0.66 -13.52
C ALA A 456 -18.15 -2.01 -14.06
N LEU A 457 -17.09 -2.54 -13.46
CA LEU A 457 -16.57 -3.86 -13.82
C LEU A 457 -17.60 -4.96 -13.58
N PHE A 458 -18.31 -4.92 -12.47
CA PHE A 458 -19.36 -5.87 -12.17
C PHE A 458 -20.56 -5.72 -13.10
N ALA A 459 -20.95 -4.50 -13.47
CA ALA A 459 -22.01 -4.29 -14.47
C ALA A 459 -21.63 -4.91 -15.83
N MET A 460 -20.41 -4.70 -16.30
CA MET A 460 -19.95 -5.35 -17.53
C MET A 460 -19.99 -6.88 -17.41
N ARG A 461 -19.62 -7.44 -16.25
CA ARG A 461 -19.77 -8.86 -15.97
C ARG A 461 -21.22 -9.34 -16.10
N GLU A 462 -22.19 -8.60 -15.59
CA GLU A 462 -23.62 -8.95 -15.68
C GLU A 462 -24.13 -8.88 -17.14
N TYR A 463 -23.65 -7.92 -17.94
CA TYR A 463 -24.10 -7.75 -19.33
C TYR A 463 -23.43 -8.68 -20.33
N MET A 464 -22.12 -8.96 -20.19
CA MET A 464 -21.39 -9.74 -21.17
C MET A 464 -20.86 -11.10 -20.67
N GLY A 465 -21.08 -11.42 -19.39
CA GLY A 465 -20.60 -12.64 -18.75
C GLY A 465 -19.24 -12.46 -18.05
N ALA A 466 -19.06 -13.18 -16.94
CA ALA A 466 -17.83 -13.15 -16.14
C ALA A 466 -16.60 -13.55 -16.98
N ASP A 467 -16.71 -14.63 -17.74
CA ASP A 467 -15.57 -15.19 -18.49
C ASP A 467 -14.91 -14.19 -19.44
N ARG A 468 -15.69 -13.26 -20.02
CA ARG A 468 -15.14 -12.21 -20.88
C ARG A 468 -14.38 -11.16 -20.12
N VAL A 469 -14.93 -10.68 -19.00
CA VAL A 469 -14.23 -9.68 -18.16
C VAL A 469 -12.96 -10.28 -17.57
N ASP A 470 -13.04 -11.50 -17.06
CA ASP A 470 -11.89 -12.21 -16.49
C ASP A 470 -10.82 -12.51 -17.56
N LEU A 471 -11.23 -12.81 -18.80
CA LEU A 471 -10.31 -12.95 -19.94
C LEU A 471 -9.57 -11.65 -20.24
N ALA A 472 -10.24 -10.49 -20.16
CA ALA A 472 -9.57 -9.20 -20.35
C ALA A 472 -8.48 -8.97 -19.31
N PHE A 473 -8.75 -9.24 -18.02
CA PHE A 473 -7.75 -9.15 -16.97
C PHE A 473 -6.61 -10.17 -17.11
N ARG A 474 -6.92 -11.40 -17.55
CA ARG A 474 -5.90 -12.43 -17.80
C ARG A 474 -4.95 -11.99 -18.92
N ARG A 475 -5.47 -11.47 -20.02
CA ARG A 475 -4.66 -10.93 -21.14
C ARG A 475 -3.82 -9.72 -20.71
N LEU A 476 -4.41 -8.82 -19.94
CA LEU A 476 -3.69 -7.69 -19.38
C LEU A 476 -2.50 -8.17 -18.54
N ARG A 477 -2.72 -9.15 -17.67
CA ARG A 477 -1.68 -9.73 -16.81
C ARG A 477 -0.58 -10.43 -17.61
N GLU A 478 -0.91 -11.12 -18.68
CA GLU A 478 0.06 -11.76 -19.57
C GLU A 478 0.94 -10.74 -20.28
N LYS A 479 0.36 -9.63 -20.73
CA LYS A 479 1.07 -8.54 -21.42
C LYS A 479 1.99 -7.74 -20.49
N HIS A 480 1.54 -7.49 -19.28
CA HIS A 480 2.24 -6.64 -18.31
C HIS A 480 2.86 -7.43 -17.14
N ARG A 481 3.40 -8.60 -17.43
CA ARG A 481 4.16 -9.39 -16.46
C ARG A 481 5.45 -8.68 -16.04
N ALA A 482 6.08 -9.16 -14.98
CA ALA A 482 7.34 -8.62 -14.48
C ALA A 482 8.39 -8.44 -15.60
N GLY A 483 8.94 -7.23 -15.71
CA GLY A 483 9.88 -6.84 -16.77
C GLY A 483 9.25 -6.24 -18.04
N ALA A 484 7.92 -6.29 -18.19
CA ALA A 484 7.21 -5.54 -19.22
C ALA A 484 6.92 -4.09 -18.74
N PRO A 485 6.61 -3.15 -19.66
CA PRO A 485 6.15 -1.83 -19.29
C PRO A 485 4.91 -1.90 -18.37
N PRO A 486 4.77 -1.02 -17.37
CA PRO A 486 3.62 -1.01 -16.49
C PRO A 486 2.32 -0.70 -17.27
N ALA A 487 1.22 -1.35 -16.90
CA ALA A 487 -0.07 -1.18 -17.53
C ALA A 487 -0.66 0.21 -17.26
N THR A 488 -1.41 0.72 -18.20
CA THR A 488 -2.32 1.86 -18.03
C THR A 488 -3.78 1.43 -18.05
N THR A 489 -4.69 2.28 -17.65
CA THR A 489 -6.13 1.99 -17.78
C THR A 489 -6.58 1.90 -19.23
N LEU A 490 -5.85 2.50 -20.18
CA LEU A 490 -6.11 2.31 -21.62
C LEU A 490 -5.79 0.89 -22.06
N ASP A 491 -4.77 0.25 -21.48
CA ASP A 491 -4.48 -1.15 -21.78
C ASP A 491 -5.63 -2.06 -21.32
N LEU A 492 -6.13 -1.86 -20.10
CA LEU A 492 -7.33 -2.55 -19.62
C LEU A 492 -8.54 -2.29 -20.54
N TYR A 493 -8.74 -1.02 -20.92
CA TYR A 493 -9.88 -0.66 -21.78
C TYR A 493 -9.80 -1.32 -23.15
N ARG A 494 -8.62 -1.40 -23.77
CA ARG A 494 -8.38 -2.12 -25.02
C ARG A 494 -8.72 -3.62 -24.89
N GLU A 495 -8.31 -4.26 -23.79
CA GLU A 495 -8.64 -5.66 -23.53
C GLU A 495 -10.15 -5.87 -23.32
N LEU A 496 -10.81 -4.97 -22.58
CA LEU A 496 -12.26 -5.00 -22.41
C LEU A 496 -12.97 -4.81 -23.75
N GLN A 497 -12.54 -3.85 -24.59
CA GLN A 497 -13.10 -3.64 -25.93
C GLN A 497 -12.97 -4.90 -26.82
N ALA A 498 -11.82 -5.58 -26.74
CA ALA A 498 -11.57 -6.78 -27.55
C ALA A 498 -12.49 -7.96 -27.23
N VAL A 499 -13.04 -8.02 -26.02
CA VAL A 499 -13.95 -9.09 -25.58
C VAL A 499 -15.41 -8.65 -25.49
N THR A 500 -15.70 -7.36 -25.67
CA THR A 500 -17.05 -6.80 -25.58
C THR A 500 -17.80 -6.98 -26.91
N PRO A 501 -18.99 -7.61 -26.93
CA PRO A 501 -19.85 -7.65 -28.10
C PRO A 501 -20.16 -6.26 -28.66
N ASP A 502 -20.28 -6.11 -29.95
CA ASP A 502 -20.50 -4.82 -30.61
C ASP A 502 -21.71 -4.06 -30.05
N SER A 503 -22.79 -4.76 -29.74
CA SER A 503 -24.01 -4.18 -29.14
C SER A 503 -23.79 -3.56 -27.75
N LEU A 504 -22.74 -3.97 -27.02
CA LEU A 504 -22.42 -3.47 -25.67
C LEU A 504 -21.25 -2.47 -25.67
N ARG A 505 -20.60 -2.21 -26.82
CA ARG A 505 -19.52 -1.22 -26.91
C ARG A 505 -19.93 0.20 -26.50
N PRO A 506 -21.12 0.72 -26.86
CA PRO A 506 -21.58 2.01 -26.37
C PRO A 506 -21.68 2.05 -24.83
N LEU A 507 -22.20 0.98 -24.21
CA LEU A 507 -22.29 0.87 -22.75
C LEU A 507 -20.90 0.85 -22.09
N LEU A 508 -19.96 0.09 -22.65
CA LEU A 508 -18.56 0.08 -22.17
C LEU A 508 -17.95 1.48 -22.26
N HIS A 509 -18.15 2.19 -23.37
CA HIS A 509 -17.67 3.55 -23.55
C HIS A 509 -18.26 4.49 -22.47
N ASP A 510 -19.56 4.46 -22.27
CA ASP A 510 -20.26 5.30 -21.31
C ASP A 510 -19.81 5.06 -19.87
N MET A 511 -19.55 3.80 -19.51
CA MET A 511 -19.12 3.45 -18.16
C MET A 511 -17.67 3.83 -17.85
N PHE A 512 -16.76 3.77 -18.85
CA PHE A 512 -15.33 3.89 -18.62
C PHE A 512 -14.70 5.14 -19.24
N ALA A 513 -15.00 5.42 -20.50
CA ALA A 513 -14.34 6.46 -21.28
C ALA A 513 -15.10 7.80 -21.26
N ALA A 514 -16.41 7.78 -21.12
CA ALA A 514 -17.23 8.97 -20.99
C ALA A 514 -17.51 9.28 -19.50
N ASN A 515 -17.82 10.53 -19.22
CA ASN A 515 -18.27 10.96 -17.88
C ASN A 515 -19.79 10.98 -17.83
N THR A 516 -20.39 9.82 -18.08
CA THR A 516 -21.84 9.65 -18.18
C THR A 516 -22.46 9.41 -16.81
N PHE A 517 -23.58 10.06 -16.55
CA PHE A 517 -24.43 9.86 -15.39
C PHE A 517 -25.81 9.42 -15.85
N TRP A 518 -26.30 8.32 -15.32
CA TRP A 518 -27.64 7.83 -15.60
C TRP A 518 -28.58 8.16 -14.46
N GLU A 519 -29.73 8.69 -14.77
CA GLU A 519 -30.85 8.79 -13.85
C GLU A 519 -31.80 7.63 -14.10
N LEU A 520 -31.89 6.70 -13.14
CA LEU A 520 -32.80 5.55 -13.23
C LEU A 520 -34.07 5.89 -12.45
N LYS A 521 -35.18 5.99 -13.16
CA LYS A 521 -36.53 6.22 -12.59
C LYS A 521 -37.40 5.02 -12.88
N THR A 522 -38.15 4.57 -11.88
CA THR A 522 -39.26 3.64 -12.08
C THR A 522 -40.49 4.43 -12.53
N GLU A 523 -40.84 4.33 -13.79
CA GLU A 523 -42.01 5.00 -14.34
C GLU A 523 -43.31 4.24 -14.02
N ARG A 524 -43.22 2.91 -13.96
CA ARG A 524 -44.37 2.04 -13.68
C ARG A 524 -43.89 0.73 -13.01
N THR A 525 -44.63 0.33 -11.97
CA THR A 525 -44.48 -0.98 -11.34
C THR A 525 -45.81 -1.72 -11.37
N THR A 526 -45.80 -2.97 -11.81
CA THR A 526 -46.96 -3.85 -11.70
C THR A 526 -46.58 -5.03 -10.83
N ALA A 527 -47.42 -5.40 -9.89
CA ALA A 527 -47.21 -6.59 -9.06
C ALA A 527 -48.32 -7.61 -9.33
N LYS A 528 -47.94 -8.84 -9.62
CA LYS A 528 -48.90 -9.94 -9.82
C LYS A 528 -48.65 -11.00 -8.74
N ARG A 529 -49.73 -11.45 -8.11
CA ARG A 529 -49.66 -12.54 -7.13
C ARG A 529 -49.52 -13.88 -7.86
N THR A 530 -48.53 -14.65 -7.48
CA THR A 530 -48.33 -16.04 -7.98
C THR A 530 -48.34 -17.02 -6.82
N PRO A 531 -48.46 -18.31 -7.04
CA PRO A 531 -48.38 -19.32 -5.99
C PRO A 531 -47.07 -19.29 -5.19
N ALA A 532 -45.97 -18.78 -5.80
CA ALA A 532 -44.64 -18.65 -5.21
C ALA A 532 -44.39 -17.30 -4.52
N GLY A 533 -45.34 -16.35 -4.55
CA GLY A 533 -45.21 -15.02 -3.98
C GLY A 533 -45.70 -13.89 -4.91
N TRP A 534 -45.03 -12.75 -4.88
CA TRP A 534 -45.27 -11.63 -5.77
C TRP A 534 -44.21 -11.54 -6.86
N GLU A 535 -44.62 -11.36 -8.09
CA GLU A 535 -43.76 -11.12 -9.26
C GLU A 535 -43.85 -9.67 -9.72
#